data_cdb041a8a404d6f29007665f3d53b501
#
_entry.id   cdb041a8a404d6f29007665f3d53b501
#
_cell.length_a   1.000
_cell.length_b   1.000
_cell.length_c   1.000
_cell.angle_alpha   90.00
_cell.angle_beta   90.00
_cell.angle_gamma   90.00
#
_symmetry.space_group_name_H-M   'P 1'
#
loop_
_entity.id
_entity.type
_entity.pdbx_description
1 polymer ?
#
loop_
_entity_poly.entity_id
_entity_poly.type
_entity_poly.pdbx_seq_one_letter_code
_entity_poly.pdbx_strand_id
1 'polypeptide(L)'
;MERKGFIGGSDMNVIMNGDWRKLWLVKTGRQESDDLSNNLAVQLGSYTEQFNINWFKKDLMLIDVLNEQQEFKMLWQGIPLKGTVDAIVKSEHAILECKHTYESNTMENCLRQYMPQMQFYMWLAQSSSCYLSVIFGNRKWECVNV
;
A
#
# COMPACT_ATOMS: atom_id res chain seq x y z
N MET A 1 9.62 12.27 2.60
CA MET A 1 8.51 12.83 1.79
C MET A 1 7.48 13.46 2.73
N GLU A 2 7.20 14.71 2.56
CA GLU A 2 6.23 15.42 3.40
C GLU A 2 4.81 14.97 3.05
N ARG A 3 4.13 14.26 3.96
CA ARG A 3 2.77 13.73 3.76
C ARG A 3 1.68 14.68 4.27
N LYS A 4 2.00 15.96 4.45
CA LYS A 4 1.06 17.00 4.86
C LYS A 4 0.18 17.44 3.69
N GLY A 5 -1.04 17.85 3.97
CA GLY A 5 -1.95 18.46 3.00
C GLY A 5 -2.72 17.51 2.08
N PHE A 6 -2.61 16.20 2.26
CA PHE A 6 -3.43 15.21 1.54
C PHE A 6 -3.69 13.96 2.38
N ILE A 7 -4.72 13.21 2.02
CA ILE A 7 -5.02 11.88 2.58
C ILE A 7 -4.51 10.83 1.59
N GLY A 8 -3.71 9.88 2.08
CA GLY A 8 -3.10 8.80 1.30
C GLY A 8 -3.66 7.43 1.63
N GLY A 9 -3.21 6.41 0.87
CA GLY A 9 -3.71 5.04 1.03
C GLY A 9 -3.47 4.45 2.43
N SER A 10 -2.26 4.60 2.96
CA SER A 10 -1.96 4.12 4.32
C SER A 10 -2.74 4.85 5.42
N ASP A 11 -3.16 6.10 5.16
CA ASP A 11 -4.00 6.85 6.10
C ASP A 11 -5.40 6.24 6.22
N MET A 12 -5.90 5.59 5.16
CA MET A 12 -7.18 4.89 5.19
C MET A 12 -7.20 3.74 6.19
N ASN A 13 -6.08 3.01 6.32
CA ASN A 13 -5.95 1.95 7.32
C ASN A 13 -6.09 2.51 8.75
N VAL A 14 -5.47 3.65 9.01
CA VAL A 14 -5.54 4.34 10.31
C VAL A 14 -6.95 4.86 10.59
N ILE A 15 -7.58 5.50 9.60
CA ILE A 15 -8.94 6.06 9.74
C ILE A 15 -9.96 4.95 10.04
N MET A 16 -9.90 3.85 9.30
CA MET A 16 -10.83 2.74 9.48
C MET A 16 -10.62 1.95 10.77
N ASN A 17 -9.40 1.97 11.32
CA ASN A 17 -9.12 1.39 12.63
C ASN A 17 -9.48 2.30 13.82
N GLY A 18 -9.95 3.53 13.56
CA GLY A 18 -10.41 4.47 14.59
C GLY A 18 -9.31 5.29 15.27
N ASP A 19 -8.05 5.16 14.86
CA ASP A 19 -6.92 5.90 15.45
C ASP A 19 -6.57 7.18 14.66
N TRP A 20 -7.59 7.91 14.27
CA TRP A 20 -7.46 9.06 13.38
C TRP A 20 -6.97 10.36 14.07
N ARG A 21 -7.00 10.44 15.41
CA ARG A 21 -6.64 11.68 16.12
C ARG A 21 -5.19 12.10 15.86
N LYS A 22 -4.25 11.17 16.01
CA LYS A 22 -2.83 11.43 15.72
C LYS A 22 -2.63 11.80 14.25
N LEU A 23 -3.28 11.05 13.36
CA LEU A 23 -3.25 11.32 11.93
C LEU A 23 -3.71 12.76 11.63
N TRP A 24 -4.85 13.17 12.20
CA TRP A 24 -5.37 14.53 12.03
C TRP A 24 -4.39 15.60 12.50
N LEU A 25 -3.76 15.43 13.68
CA LEU A 25 -2.77 16.35 14.20
C LEU A 25 -1.58 16.50 13.25
N VAL A 26 -1.07 15.40 12.72
CA VAL A 26 0.03 15.39 11.75
C VAL A 26 -0.38 16.05 10.43
N LYS A 27 -1.52 15.67 9.88
CA LYS A 27 -2.01 16.19 8.58
C LYS A 27 -2.32 17.68 8.60
N THR A 28 -2.75 18.20 9.75
CA THR A 28 -3.00 19.64 9.95
C THR A 28 -1.77 20.43 10.39
N GLY A 29 -0.60 19.79 10.48
CA GLY A 29 0.65 20.43 10.88
C GLY A 29 0.74 20.81 12.37
N ARG A 30 -0.15 20.26 13.21
CA ARG A 30 -0.17 20.50 14.66
C ARG A 30 0.76 19.57 15.44
N GLN A 31 1.23 18.52 14.80
CA GLN A 31 2.22 17.58 15.32
C GLN A 31 3.12 17.13 14.17
N GLU A 32 4.38 16.88 14.47
CA GLU A 32 5.30 16.26 13.50
C GLU A 32 4.99 14.77 13.35
N SER A 33 5.26 14.24 12.14
CA SER A 33 5.20 12.80 11.91
C SER A 33 6.34 12.09 12.63
N ASP A 34 6.11 10.81 12.99
CA ASP A 34 7.17 9.99 13.57
C ASP A 34 8.32 9.82 12.55
N ASP A 35 9.55 9.89 13.06
CA ASP A 35 10.72 9.49 12.29
C ASP A 35 10.82 7.97 12.29
N LEU A 36 10.57 7.37 11.12
CA LEU A 36 10.62 5.94 10.90
C LEU A 36 11.95 5.45 10.29
N SER A 37 12.96 6.32 10.19
CA SER A 37 14.26 5.98 9.60
C SER A 37 14.98 4.84 10.34
N ASN A 38 14.74 4.71 11.64
CA ASN A 38 15.30 3.65 12.49
C ASN A 38 14.31 2.50 12.76
N ASN A 39 13.17 2.47 12.10
CA ASN A 39 12.23 1.35 12.22
C ASN A 39 12.57 0.26 11.21
N LEU A 40 13.18 -0.81 11.69
CA LEU A 40 13.65 -1.92 10.83
C LEU A 40 12.54 -2.51 9.96
N ALA A 41 11.35 -2.71 10.49
CA ALA A 41 10.23 -3.29 9.73
C ALA A 41 9.81 -2.39 8.56
N VAL A 42 9.77 -1.07 8.78
CA VAL A 42 9.45 -0.09 7.73
C VAL A 42 10.54 -0.04 6.68
N GLN A 43 11.81 0.01 7.11
CA GLN A 43 12.95 0.04 6.19
C GLN A 43 13.04 -1.24 5.36
N LEU A 44 12.86 -2.40 6.01
CA LEU A 44 12.86 -3.70 5.33
C LEU A 44 11.70 -3.79 4.32
N GLY A 45 10.51 -3.33 4.68
CA GLY A 45 9.36 -3.28 3.78
C GLY A 45 9.67 -2.47 2.51
N SER A 46 10.23 -1.28 2.67
CA SER A 46 10.62 -0.43 1.53
C SER A 46 11.73 -1.06 0.69
N TYR A 47 12.71 -1.69 1.32
CA TYR A 47 13.83 -2.33 0.62
C TYR A 47 13.39 -3.57 -0.18
N THR A 48 12.45 -4.35 0.35
CA THR A 48 11.99 -5.59 -0.27
C THR A 48 10.84 -5.40 -1.27
N GLU A 49 10.29 -4.21 -1.41
CA GLU A 49 9.18 -3.92 -2.32
C GLU A 49 9.50 -4.29 -3.76
N GLN A 50 10.65 -3.82 -4.30
CA GLN A 50 11.06 -4.16 -5.66
C GLN A 50 11.32 -5.66 -5.84
N PHE A 51 11.88 -6.31 -4.83
CA PHE A 51 12.05 -7.77 -4.84
C PHE A 51 10.70 -8.48 -4.89
N ASN A 52 9.72 -8.02 -4.10
CA ASN A 52 8.37 -8.58 -4.08
C ASN A 52 7.68 -8.42 -5.45
N ILE A 53 7.77 -7.25 -6.07
CA ILE A 53 7.28 -7.02 -7.44
C ILE A 53 7.89 -8.02 -8.43
N ASN A 54 9.20 -8.22 -8.39
CA ASN A 54 9.90 -9.14 -9.27
C ASN A 54 9.50 -10.60 -9.01
N TRP A 55 9.27 -10.97 -7.74
CA TRP A 55 8.81 -12.29 -7.37
C TRP A 55 7.38 -12.55 -7.86
N PHE A 56 6.49 -11.59 -7.69
CA PHE A 56 5.14 -11.63 -8.23
C PHE A 56 5.13 -11.86 -9.74
N LYS A 57 5.91 -11.09 -10.49
CA LYS A 57 6.04 -11.26 -11.95
C LYS A 57 6.47 -12.68 -12.34
N LYS A 58 7.46 -13.20 -11.66
CA LYS A 58 8.02 -14.52 -11.92
C LYS A 58 7.02 -15.64 -11.64
N ASP A 59 6.35 -15.59 -10.50
CA ASP A 59 5.45 -16.66 -10.05
C ASP A 59 4.18 -16.73 -10.89
N LEU A 60 3.57 -15.60 -11.19
CA LEU A 60 2.36 -15.54 -12.00
C LEU A 60 2.63 -15.49 -13.50
N MET A 61 3.88 -15.64 -13.94
CA MET A 61 4.29 -15.55 -15.35
C MET A 61 3.78 -14.29 -16.06
N LEU A 62 3.55 -13.22 -15.31
CA LEU A 62 3.06 -11.95 -15.84
C LEU A 62 4.24 -11.14 -16.38
N ILE A 63 4.39 -11.17 -17.70
CA ILE A 63 5.46 -10.45 -18.40
C ILE A 63 5.14 -8.94 -18.49
N ASP A 64 3.87 -8.56 -18.52
CA ASP A 64 3.39 -7.21 -18.83
C ASP A 64 3.11 -6.34 -17.60
N VAL A 65 3.63 -6.71 -16.48
CA VAL A 65 3.60 -5.81 -15.36
C VAL A 65 4.61 -4.74 -15.71
N LEU A 66 4.41 -3.43 -15.96
CA LEU A 66 3.91 -2.59 -14.94
C LEU A 66 4.18 -1.14 -15.23
N ASN A 67 3.32 -0.31 -14.73
CA ASN A 67 3.75 1.02 -14.34
C ASN A 67 4.03 0.96 -12.82
N GLU A 68 5.30 0.91 -12.45
CA GLU A 68 5.72 0.94 -11.05
C GLU A 68 5.59 2.36 -10.49
N GLN A 69 5.26 2.50 -9.20
CA GLN A 69 5.16 3.77 -8.49
C GLN A 69 4.23 4.79 -9.16
N GLN A 70 3.12 4.34 -9.73
CA GLN A 70 2.19 5.25 -10.36
C GLN A 70 1.40 6.04 -9.32
N GLU A 71 1.39 7.36 -9.50
CA GLU A 71 0.70 8.30 -8.64
C GLU A 71 -0.67 8.66 -9.21
N PHE A 72 -1.70 8.64 -8.34
CA PHE A 72 -3.05 9.11 -8.60
C PHE A 72 -3.40 10.25 -7.66
N LYS A 73 -4.12 11.23 -8.17
CA LYS A 73 -4.58 12.40 -7.41
C LYS A 73 -6.04 12.67 -7.68
N MET A 74 -6.77 13.07 -6.66
CA MET A 74 -8.17 13.48 -6.76
C MET A 74 -8.46 14.58 -5.74
N LEU A 75 -9.35 15.49 -6.08
CA LEU A 75 -9.96 16.41 -5.13
C LEU A 75 -11.38 15.92 -4.83
N TRP A 76 -11.62 15.46 -3.60
CA TRP A 76 -12.93 14.98 -3.19
C TRP A 76 -13.51 15.88 -2.10
N GLN A 77 -14.62 16.57 -2.41
CA GLN A 77 -15.27 17.53 -1.50
C GLN A 77 -14.28 18.57 -0.89
N GLY A 78 -13.33 19.05 -1.68
CA GLY A 78 -12.32 19.98 -1.24
C GLY A 78 -11.12 19.35 -0.49
N ILE A 79 -11.12 18.03 -0.28
CA ILE A 79 -10.02 17.32 0.38
C ILE A 79 -9.09 16.73 -0.70
N PRO A 80 -7.80 17.10 -0.71
CA PRO A 80 -6.84 16.49 -1.61
C PRO A 80 -6.58 15.03 -1.22
N LEU A 81 -6.77 14.13 -2.18
CA LEU A 81 -6.47 12.71 -2.05
C LEU A 81 -5.30 12.38 -2.98
N LYS A 82 -4.39 11.53 -2.52
CA LYS A 82 -3.24 11.09 -3.27
C LYS A 82 -2.90 9.64 -2.96
N GLY A 83 -2.70 8.82 -3.99
CA GLY A 83 -2.24 7.45 -3.85
C GLY A 83 -1.07 7.17 -4.76
N THR A 84 -0.04 6.51 -4.25
CA THR A 84 1.03 5.93 -5.06
C THR A 84 0.93 4.43 -4.89
N VAL A 85 0.62 3.72 -5.97
CA VAL A 85 0.52 2.25 -5.98
C VAL A 85 1.89 1.67 -6.29
N ASP A 86 2.19 0.48 -5.74
CA ASP A 86 3.49 -0.15 -5.96
C ASP A 86 3.66 -0.51 -7.43
N ALA A 87 2.59 -1.05 -8.04
CA ALA A 87 2.57 -1.30 -9.47
C ALA A 87 1.14 -1.49 -10.03
N ILE A 88 1.03 -1.53 -11.37
CA ILE A 88 -0.21 -1.85 -12.09
C ILE A 88 0.04 -3.01 -13.04
N VAL A 89 -0.78 -4.04 -12.97
CA VAL A 89 -0.85 -5.13 -13.95
C VAL A 89 -1.63 -4.64 -15.16
N LYS A 90 -0.94 -4.26 -16.22
CA LYS A 90 -1.53 -3.54 -17.38
C LYS A 90 -2.63 -4.32 -18.08
N SER A 91 -2.42 -5.61 -18.30
CA SER A 91 -3.37 -6.48 -19.03
C SER A 91 -4.73 -6.56 -18.35
N GLU A 92 -4.77 -6.44 -17.02
CA GLU A 92 -5.97 -6.57 -16.22
C GLU A 92 -6.44 -5.23 -15.62
N HIS A 93 -5.65 -4.17 -15.80
CA HIS A 93 -5.83 -2.90 -15.10
C HIS A 93 -6.00 -3.09 -13.58
N ALA A 94 -5.25 -4.05 -13.03
CA ALA A 94 -5.28 -4.40 -11.61
C ALA A 94 -4.13 -3.72 -10.87
N ILE A 95 -4.39 -3.28 -9.65
CA ILE A 95 -3.37 -2.73 -8.76
C ILE A 95 -2.55 -3.88 -8.17
N LEU A 96 -1.26 -3.67 -7.98
CA LEU A 96 -0.41 -4.52 -7.16
C LEU A 96 0.02 -3.74 -5.92
N GLU A 97 -0.26 -4.29 -4.75
CA GLU A 97 0.19 -3.82 -3.45
C GLU A 97 1.11 -4.87 -2.83
N CYS A 98 2.33 -4.47 -2.49
CA CYS A 98 3.37 -5.33 -1.97
C CYS A 98 3.57 -5.10 -0.47
N LYS A 99 3.63 -6.17 0.30
CA LYS A 99 3.87 -6.10 1.74
C LYS A 99 4.92 -7.12 2.18
N HIS A 100 5.67 -6.77 3.21
CA HIS A 100 6.56 -7.66 3.92
C HIS A 100 6.19 -7.66 5.41
N THR A 101 6.00 -8.81 5.98
CA THR A 101 5.57 -8.97 7.37
C THR A 101 6.34 -10.11 8.05
N TYR A 102 6.11 -10.29 9.35
CA TYR A 102 6.75 -11.37 10.12
C TYR A 102 6.19 -12.75 9.72
N GLU A 103 6.99 -13.79 9.93
CA GLU A 103 6.72 -15.15 9.44
C GLU A 103 5.41 -15.75 9.97
N SER A 104 5.06 -15.46 11.24
CA SER A 104 3.85 -16.00 11.89
C SER A 104 2.57 -15.21 11.58
N ASN A 105 2.64 -14.15 10.75
CA ASN A 105 1.43 -13.46 10.27
C ASN A 105 0.67 -14.31 9.25
N THR A 106 -0.58 -13.94 8.97
CA THR A 106 -1.43 -14.66 8.02
C THR A 106 -1.95 -13.72 6.93
N MET A 107 -2.30 -14.29 5.77
CA MET A 107 -2.92 -13.53 4.69
C MET A 107 -4.25 -12.92 5.13
N GLU A 108 -5.03 -13.62 5.95
CA GLU A 108 -6.30 -13.08 6.49
C GLU A 108 -6.07 -11.80 7.31
N ASN A 109 -5.05 -11.79 8.17
CA ASN A 109 -4.70 -10.59 8.95
C ASN A 109 -4.22 -9.46 8.04
N CYS A 110 -3.40 -9.77 7.03
CA CYS A 110 -2.94 -8.79 6.05
C CYS A 110 -4.11 -8.19 5.26
N LEU A 111 -5.05 -9.02 4.79
CA LEU A 111 -6.25 -8.55 4.11
C LEU A 111 -7.06 -7.60 4.99
N ARG A 112 -7.31 -7.99 6.25
CA ARG A 112 -8.05 -7.15 7.19
C ARG A 112 -7.35 -5.80 7.42
N GLN A 113 -6.04 -5.82 7.57
CA GLN A 113 -5.23 -4.63 7.84
C GLN A 113 -5.15 -3.67 6.65
N TYR A 114 -4.97 -4.20 5.44
CA TYR A 114 -4.68 -3.40 4.24
C TYR A 114 -5.87 -3.20 3.32
N MET A 115 -7.00 -3.84 3.58
CA MET A 115 -8.22 -3.70 2.77
C MET A 115 -8.63 -2.23 2.56
N PRO A 116 -8.64 -1.36 3.58
CA PRO A 116 -9.00 0.05 3.36
C PRO A 116 -8.07 0.76 2.36
N GLN A 117 -6.78 0.50 2.44
CA GLN A 117 -5.78 1.05 1.51
C GLN A 117 -5.99 0.54 0.09
N MET A 118 -6.22 -0.76 -0.09
CA MET A 118 -6.46 -1.37 -1.40
C MET A 118 -7.73 -0.83 -2.05
N GLN A 119 -8.83 -0.74 -1.30
CA GLN A 119 -10.09 -0.17 -1.78
C GLN A 119 -9.93 1.30 -2.20
N PHE A 120 -9.18 2.06 -1.43
CA PHE A 120 -8.88 3.45 -1.76
C PHE A 120 -8.08 3.56 -3.06
N TYR A 121 -7.08 2.73 -3.27
CA TYR A 121 -6.30 2.73 -4.51
C TYR A 121 -7.13 2.28 -5.71
N MET A 122 -7.96 1.24 -5.56
CA MET A 122 -8.87 0.81 -6.62
C MET A 122 -9.82 1.92 -7.02
N TRP A 123 -10.38 2.63 -6.05
CA TRP A 123 -11.24 3.78 -6.31
C TRP A 123 -10.52 4.92 -7.04
N LEU A 124 -9.34 5.33 -6.57
CA LEU A 124 -8.55 6.39 -7.21
C LEU A 124 -8.11 6.02 -8.63
N ALA A 125 -7.69 4.80 -8.85
CA ALA A 125 -7.21 4.31 -10.14
C ALA A 125 -8.33 3.84 -11.07
N GLN A 126 -9.59 3.82 -10.60
CA GLN A 126 -10.73 3.23 -11.31
C GLN A 126 -10.45 1.77 -11.72
N SER A 127 -9.79 1.04 -10.85
CA SER A 127 -9.49 -0.38 -11.03
C SER A 127 -10.55 -1.24 -10.33
N SER A 128 -10.89 -2.38 -10.91
CA SER A 128 -11.87 -3.32 -10.35
C SER A 128 -11.23 -4.41 -9.49
N SER A 129 -9.90 -4.49 -9.44
CA SER A 129 -9.21 -5.51 -8.65
C SER A 129 -7.84 -5.05 -8.16
N CYS A 130 -7.38 -5.70 -7.10
CA CYS A 130 -6.07 -5.44 -6.50
C CYS A 130 -5.43 -6.75 -6.07
N TYR A 131 -4.19 -6.98 -6.48
CA TYR A 131 -3.35 -8.04 -5.97
C TYR A 131 -2.67 -7.58 -4.69
N LEU A 132 -2.81 -8.36 -3.62
CA LEU A 132 -2.02 -8.22 -2.41
C LEU A 132 -0.94 -9.30 -2.41
N SER A 133 0.30 -8.89 -2.60
CA SER A 133 1.49 -9.74 -2.65
C SER A 133 2.27 -9.60 -1.35
N VAL A 134 2.39 -10.68 -0.59
CA VAL A 134 2.95 -10.63 0.77
C VAL A 134 4.10 -11.61 0.94
N ILE A 135 5.24 -11.10 1.39
CA ILE A 135 6.36 -11.89 1.88
C ILE A 135 6.22 -12.04 3.40
N PHE A 136 6.19 -13.28 3.88
CA PHE A 136 6.12 -13.63 5.30
C PHE A 136 7.50 -14.07 5.79
N GLY A 137 8.16 -13.24 6.58
CA GLY A 137 9.53 -13.51 7.03
C GLY A 137 10.50 -13.61 5.85
N ASN A 138 11.16 -14.75 5.70
CA ASN A 138 12.13 -15.01 4.64
C ASN A 138 11.90 -16.34 3.87
N ARG A 139 10.77 -17.02 4.11
CA ARG A 139 10.53 -18.38 3.58
C ARG A 139 9.20 -18.56 2.87
N LYS A 140 8.26 -17.66 3.07
CA LYS A 140 6.90 -17.82 2.57
C LYS A 140 6.46 -16.60 1.78
N TRP A 141 5.82 -16.83 0.66
CA TRP A 141 5.15 -15.80 -0.12
C TRP A 141 3.75 -16.27 -0.49
N GLU A 142 2.78 -15.37 -0.41
CA GLU A 142 1.42 -15.59 -0.87
C GLU A 142 0.92 -14.37 -1.64
N CYS A 143 -0.02 -14.60 -2.55
CA CYS A 143 -0.68 -13.54 -3.29
C CYS A 143 -2.18 -13.85 -3.40
N VAL A 144 -3.01 -12.82 -3.24
CA VAL A 144 -4.46 -12.92 -3.46
C VAL A 144 -4.92 -11.76 -4.33
N ASN A 145 -5.97 -11.98 -5.11
CA ASN A 145 -6.68 -10.95 -5.87
C ASN A 145 -8.00 -10.63 -5.16
N VAL A 146 -8.28 -9.36 -4.93
CA VAL A 146 -9.51 -8.84 -4.31
C VAL A 146 -10.23 -7.91 -5.26
#